data_509ecdde61e9101f67f6843c4ad0037c
#
_entry.id   509ecdde61e9101f67f6843c4ad0037c
#
_cell.length_a   1.000
_cell.length_b   1.000
_cell.length_c   1.000
_cell.angle_alpha   90.00
_cell.angle_beta   90.00
_cell.angle_gamma   90.00
#
_symmetry.space_group_name_H-M   'P 1'
#
loop_
_entity.id
_entity.type
_entity.pdbx_description
1 polymer ?
#
loop_
_entity_poly.entity_id
_entity_poly.type
_entity_poly.pdbx_seq_one_letter_code
_entity_poly.pdbx_strand_id
1 'polypeptide(L)'
;MKKKRILAMILAVASCLSLAVSASAANTVARKATDFRDFDKSAWYAEAVSAAVDNGLLYGKSSTIIDPNGAMTRAEMAAIINRSFGCYKAVDISQYKDVAKSKWYYKDVALAVQMGTYNGRSNSSMAPDSPITRQEAMTVVARALELDYDAYAKTDLSKFADEKNISSWALPYVRAMVGADYIHGRTKGLEPLDNITRAEFAQIFHNIIGSYITVKGTYDKDIKGSVLIRTDDVELKNLTVDGDLIIGCGAADGKIVLDNVTVKGRFLVWGGGTKAVYCKQRHANAGGCGCPCG
;
A
#
# COMPACT_ATOMS: atom_id res chain seq x y z
N MET A 1 33.60 -77.79 -11.47
CA MET A 1 34.05 -76.53 -10.99
C MET A 1 33.29 -75.48 -11.74
N LYS A 2 32.18 -74.91 -11.15
CA LYS A 2 31.27 -73.97 -11.79
C LYS A 2 31.45 -72.61 -11.14
N LYS A 3 31.98 -71.62 -11.89
CA LYS A 3 32.10 -70.26 -11.48
C LYS A 3 30.72 -69.57 -11.52
N LYS A 4 30.19 -69.23 -10.41
CA LYS A 4 28.96 -68.37 -10.30
C LYS A 4 29.34 -66.90 -10.60
N ARG A 5 28.79 -66.36 -11.67
CA ARG A 5 28.84 -64.96 -11.98
C ARG A 5 27.71 -64.26 -11.17
N ILE A 6 28.09 -63.44 -10.25
CA ILE A 6 27.15 -62.56 -9.53
C ILE A 6 26.96 -61.33 -10.40
N LEU A 7 25.75 -61.16 -10.91
CA LEU A 7 25.33 -59.97 -11.64
C LEU A 7 24.85 -58.92 -10.60
N ALA A 8 25.65 -57.89 -10.40
CA ALA A 8 25.27 -56.77 -9.56
C ALA A 8 24.29 -55.91 -10.34
N MET A 9 23.02 -55.95 -9.95
CA MET A 9 22.01 -54.99 -10.40
C MET A 9 22.24 -53.69 -9.65
N ILE A 10 22.74 -52.66 -10.35
CA ILE A 10 22.77 -51.31 -9.85
C ILE A 10 21.37 -50.74 -10.03
N LEU A 11 20.61 -50.65 -8.94
CA LEU A 11 19.36 -49.93 -8.88
C LEU A 11 19.72 -48.45 -8.80
N ALA A 12 19.62 -47.74 -9.92
CA ALA A 12 19.67 -46.29 -9.92
C ALA A 12 18.35 -45.75 -9.31
N VAL A 13 18.37 -45.45 -8.02
CA VAL A 13 17.31 -44.67 -7.37
C VAL A 13 17.52 -43.25 -7.82
N ALA A 14 16.75 -42.83 -8.83
CA ALA A 14 16.59 -41.41 -9.15
C ALA A 14 15.82 -40.76 -8.01
N SER A 15 16.54 -40.26 -7.00
CA SER A 15 16.00 -39.36 -6.03
C SER A 15 15.69 -38.04 -6.74
N CYS A 16 14.41 -37.86 -7.10
CA CYS A 16 13.87 -36.53 -7.37
C CYS A 16 14.02 -35.70 -6.10
N LEU A 17 15.15 -35.00 -6.00
CA LEU A 17 15.30 -33.92 -5.06
C LEU A 17 14.33 -32.85 -5.55
N SER A 18 13.10 -32.89 -5.04
CA SER A 18 12.22 -31.71 -5.04
C SER A 18 12.94 -30.65 -4.21
N LEU A 19 13.64 -29.75 -4.90
CA LEU A 19 14.02 -28.45 -4.36
C LEU A 19 12.70 -27.75 -4.00
N ALA A 20 12.21 -28.03 -2.79
CA ALA A 20 11.35 -27.08 -2.12
C ALA A 20 12.21 -25.82 -2.01
N VAL A 21 12.03 -24.92 -2.97
CA VAL A 21 12.37 -23.51 -2.78
C VAL A 21 11.44 -23.06 -1.66
N SER A 22 11.88 -23.31 -0.43
CA SER A 22 11.43 -22.51 0.69
C SER A 22 11.68 -21.08 0.23
N ALA A 23 10.62 -20.35 -0.09
CA ALA A 23 10.67 -18.92 -0.10
C ALA A 23 11.00 -18.54 1.35
N SER A 24 12.26 -18.66 1.69
CA SER A 24 12.89 -17.95 2.78
C SER A 24 12.46 -16.52 2.50
N ALA A 25 11.57 -15.98 3.35
CA ALA A 25 11.45 -14.56 3.49
C ALA A 25 12.89 -14.12 3.73
N ALA A 26 13.55 -13.69 2.66
CA ALA A 26 14.85 -13.10 2.76
C ALA A 26 14.63 -12.01 3.82
N ASN A 27 15.37 -12.09 4.92
CA ASN A 27 15.58 -10.99 5.83
C ASN A 27 16.16 -9.87 4.97
N THR A 28 15.30 -9.16 4.26
CA THR A 28 15.66 -7.94 3.58
C THR A 28 16.01 -7.01 4.72
N VAL A 29 17.30 -6.83 4.95
CA VAL A 29 17.81 -5.79 5.85
C VAL A 29 16.98 -4.56 5.53
N ALA A 30 16.23 -4.07 6.53
CA ALA A 30 15.35 -2.93 6.35
C ALA A 30 16.23 -1.76 5.89
N ARG A 31 16.11 -1.38 4.62
CA ARG A 31 16.92 -0.31 4.05
C ARG A 31 16.43 1.01 4.60
N LYS A 32 17.39 1.90 4.83
CA LYS A 32 17.13 3.30 5.15
C LYS A 32 17.17 4.13 3.87
N ALA A 33 16.45 5.24 3.84
CA ALA A 33 16.54 6.18 2.71
C ALA A 33 17.98 6.65 2.48
N THR A 34 18.74 6.75 3.55
CA THR A 34 20.16 7.16 3.52
C THR A 34 21.11 6.15 2.87
N ASP A 35 20.65 4.93 2.58
CA ASP A 35 21.44 3.91 1.88
C ASP A 35 21.45 4.13 0.35
N PHE A 36 20.62 5.05 -0.14
CA PHE A 36 20.55 5.40 -1.55
C PHE A 36 21.39 6.63 -1.85
N ARG A 37 22.24 6.54 -2.88
CA ARG A 37 23.23 7.58 -3.21
C ARG A 37 22.61 8.87 -3.74
N ASP A 38 21.39 8.80 -4.27
CA ASP A 38 20.63 9.92 -4.82
C ASP A 38 19.60 10.49 -3.84
N PHE A 39 19.65 10.05 -2.57
CA PHE A 39 18.81 10.61 -1.52
C PHE A 39 19.45 11.86 -0.91
N ASP A 40 18.80 13.01 -1.06
CA ASP A 40 19.21 14.26 -0.45
C ASP A 40 18.44 14.51 0.86
N LYS A 41 19.17 14.51 1.98
CA LYS A 41 18.62 14.75 3.33
C LYS A 41 18.11 16.18 3.54
N SER A 42 18.55 17.13 2.72
CA SER A 42 18.13 18.54 2.78
C SER A 42 16.95 18.86 1.87
N ALA A 43 16.54 17.92 1.02
CA ALA A 43 15.45 18.12 0.08
C ALA A 43 14.09 18.20 0.80
N TRP A 44 13.13 18.89 0.21
CA TRP A 44 11.78 19.06 0.72
C TRP A 44 11.05 17.73 1.00
N TYR A 45 11.42 16.68 0.28
CA TYR A 45 10.83 15.34 0.37
C TYR A 45 11.54 14.42 1.39
N ALA A 46 12.61 14.88 2.01
CA ALA A 46 13.50 13.99 2.78
C ALA A 46 12.77 13.21 3.87
N GLU A 47 11.93 13.88 4.65
CA GLU A 47 11.14 13.25 5.72
C GLU A 47 10.14 12.23 5.16
N ALA A 48 9.39 12.61 4.13
CA ALA A 48 8.38 11.76 3.52
C ALA A 48 8.97 10.53 2.84
N VAL A 49 10.07 10.70 2.10
CA VAL A 49 10.77 9.58 1.44
C VAL A 49 11.41 8.67 2.49
N SER A 50 12.00 9.22 3.56
CA SER A 50 12.52 8.41 4.67
C SER A 50 11.41 7.59 5.33
N ALA A 51 10.28 8.22 5.66
CA ALA A 51 9.15 7.52 6.25
C ALA A 51 8.66 6.38 5.34
N ALA A 52 8.52 6.62 4.04
CA ALA A 52 8.05 5.62 3.09
C ALA A 52 9.05 4.45 2.91
N VAL A 53 10.35 4.73 2.86
CA VAL A 53 11.40 3.70 2.72
C VAL A 53 11.57 2.91 4.01
N ASP A 54 11.72 3.60 5.14
CA ASP A 54 12.00 2.99 6.44
C ASP A 54 10.84 2.09 6.91
N ASN A 55 9.62 2.38 6.47
CA ASN A 55 8.44 1.56 6.73
C ASN A 55 8.11 0.59 5.58
N GLY A 56 9.01 0.41 4.60
CA GLY A 56 8.89 -0.59 3.54
C GLY A 56 7.73 -0.34 2.56
N LEU A 57 7.29 0.90 2.38
CA LEU A 57 6.29 1.28 1.39
C LEU A 57 6.95 1.55 0.04
N LEU A 58 8.00 2.36 0.04
CA LEU A 58 8.74 2.74 -1.15
C LEU A 58 10.06 1.96 -1.24
N TYR A 59 10.30 1.31 -2.37
CA TYR A 59 11.56 0.60 -2.64
C TYR A 59 12.36 1.35 -3.69
N GLY A 60 13.69 1.14 -3.69
CA GLY A 60 14.57 1.70 -4.72
C GLY A 60 14.27 1.14 -6.12
N LYS A 61 14.62 1.93 -7.13
CA LYS A 61 14.69 1.48 -8.54
C LYS A 61 15.81 0.45 -8.72
N SER A 62 16.84 0.54 -7.89
CA SER A 62 17.93 -0.42 -7.78
C SER A 62 18.42 -0.54 -6.34
N SER A 63 19.50 -1.28 -6.14
CA SER A 63 20.13 -1.38 -4.83
C SER A 63 20.74 -0.08 -4.32
N THR A 64 20.91 0.95 -5.15
CA THR A 64 21.60 2.20 -4.79
C THR A 64 20.86 3.46 -5.23
N ILE A 65 19.72 3.34 -5.90
CA ILE A 65 18.95 4.45 -6.47
C ILE A 65 17.51 4.38 -5.97
N ILE A 66 17.04 5.47 -5.35
CA ILE A 66 15.63 5.66 -4.94
C ILE A 66 14.83 6.42 -6.01
N ASP A 67 15.50 7.27 -6.80
CA ASP A 67 14.92 8.08 -7.88
C ASP A 67 13.74 8.94 -7.41
N PRO A 68 13.93 9.87 -6.46
CA PRO A 68 12.82 10.62 -5.85
C PRO A 68 12.09 11.51 -6.86
N ASN A 69 12.81 12.06 -7.83
CA ASN A 69 12.26 12.96 -8.86
C ASN A 69 11.76 12.20 -10.11
N GLY A 70 11.98 10.90 -10.19
CA GLY A 70 11.51 10.09 -11.29
C GLY A 70 9.99 9.92 -11.29
N ALA A 71 9.39 9.85 -12.47
CA ALA A 71 7.96 9.57 -12.61
C ALA A 71 7.64 8.18 -12.08
N MET A 72 6.55 8.09 -11.32
CA MET A 72 6.02 6.81 -10.84
C MET A 72 5.23 6.12 -11.93
N THR A 73 5.42 4.81 -12.11
CA THR A 73 4.57 4.03 -13.01
C THR A 73 3.29 3.57 -12.31
N ARG A 74 2.29 3.22 -13.12
CA ARG A 74 1.03 2.68 -12.61
C ARG A 74 1.23 1.36 -11.84
N ALA A 75 2.17 0.51 -12.28
CA ALA A 75 2.54 -0.71 -11.57
C ALA A 75 3.21 -0.44 -10.22
N GLU A 76 4.11 0.53 -10.15
CA GLU A 76 4.74 0.92 -8.88
C GLU A 76 3.73 1.46 -7.89
N MET A 77 2.77 2.26 -8.37
CA MET A 77 1.66 2.75 -7.54
C MET A 77 0.84 1.58 -6.97
N ALA A 78 0.43 0.62 -7.80
CA ALA A 78 -0.30 -0.56 -7.35
C ALA A 78 0.46 -1.32 -6.26
N ALA A 79 1.77 -1.52 -6.43
CA ALA A 79 2.61 -2.20 -5.46
C ALA A 79 2.70 -1.46 -4.12
N ILE A 80 2.78 -0.13 -4.13
CA ILE A 80 2.81 0.66 -2.88
C ILE A 80 1.46 0.62 -2.17
N ILE A 81 0.35 0.77 -2.90
CA ILE A 81 -0.99 0.65 -2.34
C ILE A 81 -1.18 -0.71 -1.67
N ASN A 82 -0.74 -1.80 -2.31
CA ASN A 82 -0.86 -3.12 -1.72
C ASN A 82 0.03 -3.32 -0.49
N ARG A 83 1.26 -2.77 -0.48
CA ARG A 83 2.13 -2.81 0.70
C ARG A 83 1.55 -2.03 1.88
N SER A 84 0.78 -0.99 1.59
CA SER A 84 0.12 -0.17 2.61
C SER A 84 -1.18 -0.80 3.10
N PHE A 85 -2.09 -1.06 2.16
CA PHE A 85 -3.50 -1.38 2.46
C PHE A 85 -3.91 -2.76 1.96
N GLY A 86 -3.10 -3.40 1.10
CA GLY A 86 -3.49 -4.51 0.23
C GLY A 86 -4.18 -5.68 0.92
N CYS A 87 -5.21 -6.20 0.26
CA CYS A 87 -5.87 -7.43 0.62
C CYS A 87 -5.01 -8.65 0.21
N TYR A 88 -5.34 -9.81 0.78
CA TYR A 88 -4.59 -11.05 0.53
C TYR A 88 -5.09 -11.82 -0.71
N LYS A 89 -6.27 -11.49 -1.24
CA LYS A 89 -6.95 -12.23 -2.30
C LYS A 89 -6.85 -11.48 -3.62
N ALA A 90 -6.22 -12.08 -4.61
CA ALA A 90 -6.13 -11.54 -5.95
C ALA A 90 -7.31 -12.01 -6.82
N VAL A 91 -7.74 -11.15 -7.75
CA VAL A 91 -8.76 -11.48 -8.76
C VAL A 91 -8.10 -11.90 -10.08
N ASP A 92 -8.83 -12.60 -10.93
CA ASP A 92 -8.39 -12.83 -12.31
C ASP A 92 -8.40 -11.52 -13.10
N ILE A 93 -7.26 -11.21 -13.71
CA ILE A 93 -7.04 -10.01 -14.53
C ILE A 93 -6.67 -10.37 -15.98
N SER A 94 -7.00 -11.57 -16.44
CA SER A 94 -6.67 -12.07 -17.80
C SER A 94 -7.26 -11.23 -18.92
N GLN A 95 -8.26 -10.40 -18.63
CA GLN A 95 -8.80 -9.41 -19.57
C GLN A 95 -7.76 -8.34 -19.96
N TYR A 96 -6.84 -7.98 -19.08
CA TYR A 96 -5.80 -6.98 -19.36
C TYR A 96 -4.63 -7.63 -20.08
N LYS A 97 -4.60 -7.51 -21.40
CA LYS A 97 -3.63 -8.21 -22.27
C LYS A 97 -2.20 -7.72 -22.13
N ASP A 98 -2.04 -6.51 -21.59
CA ASP A 98 -0.74 -5.86 -21.32
C ASP A 98 -0.16 -6.18 -19.94
N VAL A 99 -0.82 -7.07 -19.17
CA VAL A 99 -0.34 -7.51 -17.85
C VAL A 99 0.04 -8.99 -17.90
N ALA A 100 1.27 -9.29 -18.33
CA ALA A 100 1.76 -10.67 -18.42
C ALA A 100 1.99 -11.27 -17.02
N LYS A 101 1.61 -12.55 -16.85
CA LYS A 101 1.77 -13.29 -15.57
C LYS A 101 3.22 -13.37 -15.08
N SER A 102 4.19 -13.27 -15.98
CA SER A 102 5.63 -13.31 -15.66
C SER A 102 6.17 -11.97 -15.13
N LYS A 103 5.40 -10.90 -15.19
CA LYS A 103 5.84 -9.58 -14.72
C LYS A 103 5.78 -9.48 -13.20
N TRP A 104 6.77 -8.80 -12.62
CA TRP A 104 6.89 -8.61 -11.18
C TRP A 104 5.65 -7.98 -10.53
N TYR A 105 4.95 -7.13 -11.27
CA TYR A 105 3.77 -6.40 -10.79
C TYR A 105 2.44 -7.14 -11.00
N TYR A 106 2.43 -8.34 -11.62
CA TYR A 106 1.18 -9.03 -11.94
C TYR A 106 0.27 -9.21 -10.72
N LYS A 107 0.85 -9.70 -9.61
CA LYS A 107 0.12 -9.91 -8.37
C LYS A 107 -0.38 -8.57 -7.78
N ASP A 108 0.45 -7.54 -7.81
CA ASP A 108 0.09 -6.23 -7.25
C ASP A 108 -1.05 -5.58 -8.03
N VAL A 109 -1.04 -5.67 -9.35
CA VAL A 109 -2.15 -5.21 -10.20
C VAL A 109 -3.43 -5.99 -9.90
N ALA A 110 -3.35 -7.33 -9.78
CA ALA A 110 -4.52 -8.15 -9.48
C ALA A 110 -5.13 -7.85 -8.10
N LEU A 111 -4.29 -7.60 -7.10
CA LEU A 111 -4.74 -7.17 -5.77
C LEU A 111 -5.39 -5.78 -5.80
N ALA A 112 -4.78 -4.81 -6.50
CA ALA A 112 -5.30 -3.46 -6.60
C ALA A 112 -6.65 -3.40 -7.35
N VAL A 113 -6.84 -4.27 -8.35
CA VAL A 113 -8.14 -4.46 -9.01
C VAL A 113 -9.16 -5.07 -8.06
N GLN A 114 -8.79 -6.09 -7.28
CA GLN A 114 -9.66 -6.70 -6.28
C GLN A 114 -10.12 -5.68 -5.23
N MET A 115 -9.23 -4.81 -4.79
CA MET A 115 -9.54 -3.73 -3.84
C MET A 115 -10.42 -2.63 -4.44
N GLY A 116 -10.68 -2.62 -5.75
CA GLY A 116 -11.39 -1.53 -6.43
C GLY A 116 -10.61 -0.21 -6.49
N THR A 117 -9.33 -0.22 -6.08
CA THR A 117 -8.49 0.97 -6.12
C THR A 117 -8.00 1.28 -7.52
N TYR A 118 -7.88 0.24 -8.35
CA TYR A 118 -7.32 0.33 -9.69
C TYR A 118 -8.30 -0.12 -10.76
N ASN A 119 -8.49 0.73 -11.76
CA ASN A 119 -9.19 0.38 -12.99
C ASN A 119 -8.23 0.44 -14.19
N GLY A 120 -8.48 -0.36 -15.21
CA GLY A 120 -7.78 -0.26 -16.49
C GLY A 120 -8.02 1.09 -17.17
N ARG A 121 -7.14 1.47 -18.07
CA ARG A 121 -7.38 2.59 -19.00
C ARG A 121 -8.45 2.24 -20.05
N SER A 122 -8.66 0.95 -20.27
CA SER A 122 -9.76 0.37 -21.05
C SER A 122 -10.12 -1.00 -20.49
N ASN A 123 -11.13 -1.66 -21.06
CA ASN A 123 -11.52 -3.03 -20.67
C ASN A 123 -10.42 -4.08 -20.90
N SER A 124 -9.41 -3.78 -21.71
CA SER A 124 -8.35 -4.72 -22.07
C SER A 124 -6.93 -4.23 -21.78
N SER A 125 -6.76 -2.99 -21.29
CA SER A 125 -5.45 -2.40 -21.02
C SER A 125 -5.38 -1.77 -19.64
N MET A 126 -4.39 -2.15 -18.86
CA MET A 126 -4.03 -1.59 -17.56
C MET A 126 -2.95 -0.51 -17.67
N ALA A 127 -2.13 -0.56 -18.72
CA ALA A 127 -0.97 0.29 -18.97
C ALA A 127 0.02 0.34 -17.77
N PRO A 128 0.49 -0.84 -17.25
CA PRO A 128 1.23 -0.89 -15.99
C PRO A 128 2.57 -0.16 -16.01
N ASP A 129 3.26 -0.18 -17.15
CA ASP A 129 4.57 0.45 -17.32
C ASP A 129 4.49 1.95 -17.67
N SER A 130 3.26 2.48 -17.91
CA SER A 130 3.07 3.91 -18.18
C SER A 130 3.20 4.74 -16.91
N PRO A 131 3.72 5.97 -16.98
CA PRO A 131 3.64 6.92 -15.89
C PRO A 131 2.19 7.15 -15.46
N ILE A 132 1.98 7.39 -14.17
CA ILE A 132 0.67 7.72 -13.60
C ILE A 132 0.57 9.23 -13.40
N THR A 133 -0.56 9.82 -13.81
CA THR A 133 -0.80 11.24 -13.62
C THR A 133 -1.20 11.55 -12.18
N ARG A 134 -1.06 12.81 -11.77
CA ARG A 134 -1.40 13.26 -10.41
C ARG A 134 -2.87 13.03 -10.09
N GLN A 135 -3.80 13.33 -11.02
CA GLN A 135 -5.23 13.05 -10.79
C GLN A 135 -5.53 11.55 -10.71
N GLU A 136 -4.83 10.69 -11.48
CA GLU A 136 -4.94 9.22 -11.35
C GLU A 136 -4.44 8.77 -9.97
N ALA A 137 -3.31 9.29 -9.52
CA ALA A 137 -2.74 8.96 -8.21
C ALA A 137 -3.67 9.38 -7.06
N MET A 138 -4.20 10.60 -7.09
CA MET A 138 -5.20 11.09 -6.13
C MET A 138 -6.43 10.18 -6.10
N THR A 139 -6.92 9.75 -7.28
CA THR A 139 -8.07 8.84 -7.39
C THR A 139 -7.79 7.49 -6.72
N VAL A 140 -6.62 6.91 -6.98
CA VAL A 140 -6.24 5.61 -6.39
C VAL A 140 -6.13 5.70 -4.88
N VAL A 141 -5.49 6.75 -4.35
CA VAL A 141 -5.37 6.96 -2.90
C VAL A 141 -6.72 7.22 -2.25
N ALA A 142 -7.56 8.08 -2.85
CA ALA A 142 -8.90 8.37 -2.31
C ALA A 142 -9.76 7.11 -2.21
N ARG A 143 -9.68 6.21 -3.20
CA ARG A 143 -10.35 4.90 -3.17
C ARG A 143 -9.77 3.97 -2.10
N ALA A 144 -8.44 3.92 -1.97
CA ALA A 144 -7.79 3.11 -0.94
C ALA A 144 -8.12 3.56 0.49
N LEU A 145 -8.37 4.85 0.67
CA LEU A 145 -8.80 5.44 1.94
C LEU A 145 -10.32 5.43 2.12
N GLU A 146 -11.09 4.93 1.15
CA GLU A 146 -12.57 4.95 1.19
C GLU A 146 -13.11 6.34 1.57
N LEU A 147 -12.57 7.40 0.97
CA LEU A 147 -13.00 8.76 1.26
C LEU A 147 -14.48 8.94 0.87
N ASP A 148 -15.24 9.55 1.76
CA ASP A 148 -16.63 9.94 1.48
C ASP A 148 -16.63 11.14 0.52
N TYR A 149 -16.87 10.87 -0.76
CA TYR A 149 -16.85 11.91 -1.82
C TYR A 149 -17.99 12.92 -1.65
N ASP A 150 -19.12 12.52 -1.08
CA ASP A 150 -20.28 13.38 -0.88
C ASP A 150 -19.99 14.40 0.22
N ALA A 151 -19.29 14.01 1.27
CA ALA A 151 -18.84 14.93 2.32
C ALA A 151 -17.95 16.04 1.77
N TYR A 152 -17.18 15.76 0.71
CA TYR A 152 -16.25 16.70 0.08
C TYR A 152 -16.75 17.30 -1.24
N ALA A 153 -18.01 17.04 -1.64
CA ALA A 153 -18.54 17.48 -2.94
C ALA A 153 -18.47 18.99 -3.15
N LYS A 154 -18.50 19.79 -2.05
CA LYS A 154 -18.44 21.24 -2.06
C LYS A 154 -17.05 21.82 -1.79
N THR A 155 -16.00 20.99 -1.76
CA THR A 155 -14.63 21.50 -1.58
C THR A 155 -14.30 22.49 -2.69
N ASP A 156 -13.92 23.70 -2.29
CA ASP A 156 -13.55 24.76 -3.21
C ASP A 156 -12.15 24.53 -3.77
N LEU A 157 -12.05 24.40 -5.09
CA LEU A 157 -10.80 24.26 -5.82
C LEU A 157 -10.37 25.54 -6.55
N SER A 158 -11.13 26.65 -6.44
CA SER A 158 -10.87 27.92 -7.14
C SER A 158 -9.51 28.54 -6.85
N LYS A 159 -8.89 28.18 -5.71
CA LYS A 159 -7.51 28.56 -5.40
C LYS A 159 -6.47 27.97 -6.36
N PHE A 160 -6.84 26.95 -7.15
CA PHE A 160 -5.96 26.33 -8.15
C PHE A 160 -6.34 26.82 -9.54
N ALA A 161 -5.46 27.58 -10.17
CA ALA A 161 -5.72 28.21 -11.47
C ALA A 161 -6.04 27.19 -12.59
N ASP A 162 -5.64 25.94 -12.39
CA ASP A 162 -5.76 24.84 -13.34
C ASP A 162 -6.88 23.83 -12.99
N GLU A 163 -7.79 24.19 -12.09
CA GLU A 163 -8.90 23.30 -11.67
C GLU A 163 -9.69 22.74 -12.86
N LYS A 164 -9.83 23.55 -13.94
CA LYS A 164 -10.54 23.17 -15.18
C LYS A 164 -9.87 22.05 -15.95
N ASN A 165 -8.61 21.77 -15.69
CA ASN A 165 -7.86 20.68 -16.32
C ASN A 165 -8.12 19.32 -15.63
N ILE A 166 -8.84 19.32 -14.50
CA ILE A 166 -9.21 18.06 -13.84
C ILE A 166 -10.28 17.35 -14.68
N SER A 167 -10.00 16.11 -15.03
CA SER A 167 -10.99 15.28 -15.75
C SER A 167 -12.23 15.07 -14.88
N SER A 168 -13.41 15.06 -15.51
CA SER A 168 -14.69 14.91 -14.78
C SER A 168 -14.76 13.67 -13.90
N TRP A 169 -14.18 12.56 -14.35
CA TRP A 169 -14.13 11.32 -13.58
C TRP A 169 -13.21 11.40 -12.35
N ALA A 170 -12.20 12.27 -12.37
CA ALA A 170 -11.25 12.46 -11.26
C ALA A 170 -11.73 13.52 -10.24
N LEU A 171 -12.60 14.42 -10.66
CA LEU A 171 -13.00 15.58 -9.87
C LEU A 171 -13.53 15.25 -8.47
N PRO A 172 -14.39 14.23 -8.24
CA PRO A 172 -14.84 13.88 -6.90
C PRO A 172 -13.68 13.46 -5.97
N TYR A 173 -12.74 12.69 -6.51
CA TYR A 173 -11.58 12.20 -5.76
C TYR A 173 -10.60 13.32 -5.44
N VAL A 174 -10.34 14.21 -6.41
CA VAL A 174 -9.48 15.38 -6.20
C VAL A 174 -10.06 16.30 -5.13
N ARG A 175 -11.39 16.57 -5.18
CA ARG A 175 -12.08 17.33 -4.13
C ARG A 175 -11.93 16.69 -2.76
N ALA A 176 -12.11 15.38 -2.66
CA ALA A 176 -11.96 14.65 -1.41
C ALA A 176 -10.52 14.73 -0.86
N MET A 177 -9.52 14.54 -1.73
CA MET A 177 -8.11 14.62 -1.33
C MET A 177 -7.69 16.02 -0.88
N VAL A 178 -8.19 17.07 -1.53
CA VAL A 178 -7.93 18.46 -1.14
C VAL A 178 -8.72 18.84 0.11
N GLY A 179 -9.99 18.44 0.18
CA GLY A 179 -10.86 18.73 1.33
C GLY A 179 -10.41 18.04 2.61
N ALA A 180 -9.80 16.85 2.50
CA ALA A 180 -9.19 16.14 3.62
C ALA A 180 -7.78 16.64 3.98
N ASP A 181 -7.31 17.71 3.32
CA ASP A 181 -5.99 18.33 3.52
C ASP A 181 -4.79 17.41 3.19
N TYR A 182 -4.99 16.40 2.34
CA TYR A 182 -3.93 15.49 1.91
C TYR A 182 -3.11 16.01 0.72
N ILE A 183 -3.68 16.99 -0.04
CA ILE A 183 -3.08 17.59 -1.23
C ILE A 183 -3.12 19.11 -1.14
N HIS A 184 -1.94 19.72 -1.28
CA HIS A 184 -1.79 21.19 -1.23
C HIS A 184 -1.50 21.84 -2.59
N GLY A 185 -1.27 21.04 -3.64
CA GLY A 185 -0.87 21.50 -4.97
C GLY A 185 0.63 21.74 -5.11
N ARG A 186 1.00 22.31 -6.24
CA ARG A 186 2.35 22.81 -6.58
C ARG A 186 2.30 24.31 -6.82
N THR A 187 3.44 24.93 -7.16
CA THR A 187 3.53 26.38 -7.41
C THR A 187 2.56 26.88 -8.50
N LYS A 188 2.28 26.05 -9.52
CA LYS A 188 1.39 26.45 -10.64
C LYS A 188 -0.05 25.97 -10.47
N GLY A 189 -0.37 25.19 -9.46
CA GLY A 189 -1.69 24.63 -9.24
C GLY A 189 -1.67 23.16 -8.82
N LEU A 190 -2.72 22.41 -9.18
CA LEU A 190 -2.79 20.97 -8.92
C LEU A 190 -2.00 20.14 -9.92
N GLU A 191 -1.84 20.68 -11.13
CA GLU A 191 -1.17 20.02 -12.28
C GLU A 191 -1.70 18.58 -12.49
N PRO A 192 -3.02 18.41 -12.67
CA PRO A 192 -3.68 17.11 -12.58
C PRO A 192 -3.25 16.12 -13.67
N LEU A 193 -2.84 16.64 -14.83
CA LEU A 193 -2.43 15.84 -15.98
C LEU A 193 -0.93 15.52 -16.01
N ASP A 194 -0.12 16.17 -15.17
CA ASP A 194 1.30 15.91 -15.05
C ASP A 194 1.54 14.57 -14.37
N ASN A 195 2.66 13.93 -14.68
CA ASN A 195 3.09 12.73 -13.98
C ASN A 195 3.45 13.06 -12.53
N ILE A 196 3.02 12.20 -11.60
CA ILE A 196 3.47 12.30 -10.21
C ILE A 196 4.87 11.72 -10.07
N THR A 197 5.71 12.39 -9.28
CA THR A 197 7.02 11.84 -8.92
C THR A 197 6.92 10.91 -7.72
N ARG A 198 7.96 10.10 -7.52
CA ARG A 198 8.04 9.17 -6.38
C ARG A 198 8.08 9.90 -5.05
N ALA A 199 8.78 11.05 -4.99
CA ALA A 199 8.83 11.90 -3.82
C ALA A 199 7.47 12.55 -3.50
N GLU A 200 6.76 13.04 -4.50
CA GLU A 200 5.43 13.61 -4.31
C GLU A 200 4.42 12.57 -3.81
N PHE A 201 4.51 11.36 -4.32
CA PHE A 201 3.68 10.28 -3.82
C PHE A 201 4.00 9.92 -2.37
N ALA A 202 5.30 9.85 -2.00
CA ALA A 202 5.70 9.67 -0.61
C ALA A 202 5.16 10.80 0.29
N GLN A 203 5.15 12.04 -0.21
CA GLN A 203 4.60 13.18 0.54
C GLN A 203 3.09 13.05 0.77
N ILE A 204 2.32 12.56 -0.21
CA ILE A 204 0.89 12.28 -0.01
C ILE A 204 0.70 11.30 1.15
N PHE A 205 1.46 10.20 1.16
CA PHE A 205 1.39 9.22 2.25
C PHE A 205 1.80 9.80 3.59
N HIS A 206 2.83 10.64 3.61
CA HIS A 206 3.29 11.32 4.82
C HIS A 206 2.22 12.27 5.39
N ASN A 207 1.50 12.98 4.52
CA ASN A 207 0.39 13.84 4.94
C ASN A 207 -0.80 13.03 5.52
N ILE A 208 -1.00 11.79 5.05
CA ILE A 208 -2.09 10.93 5.50
C ILE A 208 -1.74 10.19 6.80
N ILE A 209 -0.53 9.61 6.86
CA ILE A 209 -0.13 8.65 7.89
C ILE A 209 0.95 9.27 8.78
N GLY A 210 0.54 9.63 10.00
CA GLY A 210 1.46 10.21 10.99
C GLY A 210 2.32 9.18 11.71
N SER A 211 1.88 7.91 11.78
CA SER A 211 2.56 6.86 12.54
C SER A 211 2.44 5.50 11.88
N TYR A 212 3.45 4.67 12.08
CA TYR A 212 3.48 3.29 11.57
C TYR A 212 3.74 2.31 12.71
N ILE A 213 2.93 1.24 12.78
CA ILE A 213 3.18 0.11 13.68
C ILE A 213 3.60 -1.07 12.82
N THR A 214 4.90 -1.38 12.88
CA THR A 214 5.56 -2.46 12.11
C THR A 214 6.17 -3.53 13.00
N VAL A 215 6.05 -3.38 14.33
CA VAL A 215 6.58 -4.30 15.33
C VAL A 215 5.43 -4.82 16.18
N LYS A 216 5.45 -6.11 16.46
CA LYS A 216 4.50 -6.77 17.38
C LYS A 216 4.62 -6.22 18.81
N GLY A 217 3.51 -6.16 19.53
CA GLY A 217 3.53 -5.74 20.92
C GLY A 217 2.32 -4.96 21.37
N THR A 218 2.39 -4.47 22.61
CA THR A 218 1.34 -3.64 23.22
C THR A 218 1.75 -2.17 23.16
N TYR A 219 0.83 -1.33 22.73
CA TYR A 219 0.97 0.12 22.61
C TYR A 219 -0.08 0.77 23.51
N ASP A 220 0.37 1.63 24.43
CA ASP A 220 -0.45 2.24 25.49
C ASP A 220 -0.33 3.78 25.57
N LYS A 221 0.22 4.39 24.51
CA LYS A 221 0.36 5.85 24.40
C LYS A 221 -0.52 6.41 23.31
N ASP A 222 -1.13 7.55 23.56
CA ASP A 222 -1.92 8.27 22.55
C ASP A 222 -1.12 8.50 21.27
N ILE A 223 -1.80 8.32 20.14
CA ILE A 223 -1.21 8.43 18.81
C ILE A 223 -1.76 9.71 18.16
N LYS A 224 -0.86 10.62 17.82
CA LYS A 224 -1.20 11.83 17.10
C LYS A 224 -1.36 11.56 15.61
N GLY A 225 -2.46 12.03 15.02
CA GLY A 225 -2.79 11.79 13.61
C GLY A 225 -3.21 10.35 13.32
N SER A 226 -3.15 9.99 12.06
CA SER A 226 -3.54 8.65 11.61
C SER A 226 -2.41 7.63 11.80
N VAL A 227 -2.77 6.38 12.07
CA VAL A 227 -1.82 5.28 12.25
C VAL A 227 -2.11 4.13 11.28
N LEU A 228 -1.03 3.60 10.67
CA LEU A 228 -1.09 2.41 9.83
C LEU A 228 -0.41 1.23 10.53
N ILE A 229 -1.20 0.20 10.87
CA ILE A 229 -0.70 -1.07 11.43
C ILE A 229 -0.38 -2.00 10.26
N ARG A 230 0.88 -2.50 10.21
CA ARG A 230 1.41 -3.37 9.15
C ARG A 230 2.04 -4.65 9.67
N THR A 231 1.67 -5.08 10.85
CA THR A 231 2.09 -6.34 11.45
C THR A 231 0.93 -6.94 12.25
N ASP A 232 1.00 -8.23 12.52
CA ASP A 232 0.09 -8.95 13.39
C ASP A 232 0.53 -8.87 14.87
N ASP A 233 -0.26 -9.47 15.76
CA ASP A 233 0.01 -9.54 17.22
C ASP A 233 0.27 -8.17 17.85
N VAL A 234 -0.59 -7.19 17.48
CA VAL A 234 -0.60 -5.84 18.03
C VAL A 234 -1.77 -5.69 18.99
N GLU A 235 -1.52 -5.15 20.18
CA GLU A 235 -2.54 -4.69 21.11
C GLU A 235 -2.42 -3.18 21.30
N LEU A 236 -3.48 -2.44 20.95
CA LEU A 236 -3.65 -1.04 21.35
C LEU A 236 -4.47 -1.03 22.63
N LYS A 237 -3.97 -0.35 23.68
CA LYS A 237 -4.58 -0.41 25.02
C LYS A 237 -4.63 0.95 25.69
N ASN A 238 -5.84 1.34 26.17
CA ASN A 238 -6.07 2.56 26.93
C ASN A 238 -5.50 3.82 26.24
N LEU A 239 -5.72 3.99 24.94
CA LEU A 239 -5.17 5.09 24.17
C LEU A 239 -6.21 5.72 23.24
N THR A 240 -5.88 6.92 22.78
CA THR A 240 -6.61 7.66 21.75
C THR A 240 -5.77 7.74 20.48
N VAL A 241 -6.39 7.45 19.33
CA VAL A 241 -5.87 7.77 17.99
C VAL A 241 -6.56 9.04 17.53
N ASP A 242 -5.81 10.14 17.35
CA ASP A 242 -6.37 11.46 16.98
C ASP A 242 -6.86 11.53 15.52
N GLY A 243 -6.43 10.61 14.67
CA GLY A 243 -6.81 10.47 13.26
C GLY A 243 -7.43 9.11 12.96
N ASP A 244 -7.16 8.61 11.76
CA ASP A 244 -7.63 7.30 11.29
C ASP A 244 -6.81 6.15 11.90
N LEU A 245 -7.47 5.07 12.26
CA LEU A 245 -6.84 3.80 12.56
C LEU A 245 -6.98 2.90 11.34
N ILE A 246 -5.85 2.57 10.71
CA ILE A 246 -5.80 1.78 9.48
C ILE A 246 -5.07 0.46 9.76
N ILE A 247 -5.76 -0.67 9.56
CA ILE A 247 -5.17 -1.99 9.59
C ILE A 247 -4.87 -2.40 8.15
N GLY A 248 -3.59 -2.38 7.81
CA GLY A 248 -3.11 -2.61 6.45
C GLY A 248 -2.56 -4.01 6.22
N CYS A 249 -1.94 -4.16 5.06
CA CYS A 249 -1.21 -5.36 4.69
C CYS A 249 -0.12 -5.69 5.73
N GLY A 250 -0.02 -6.95 6.09
CA GLY A 250 0.91 -7.43 7.13
C GLY A 250 0.24 -7.82 8.45
N ALA A 251 -0.97 -7.32 8.72
CA ALA A 251 -1.79 -7.84 9.82
C ALA A 251 -2.32 -9.27 9.53
N ALA A 252 -2.30 -9.69 8.25
CA ALA A 252 -2.62 -11.03 7.74
C ALA A 252 -3.68 -11.77 8.57
N ASP A 253 -3.40 -13.00 8.99
CA ASP A 253 -4.29 -13.81 9.85
C ASP A 253 -3.98 -13.63 11.35
N GLY A 254 -3.10 -12.71 11.70
CA GLY A 254 -2.70 -12.45 13.07
C GLY A 254 -3.69 -11.58 13.83
N LYS A 255 -3.44 -11.47 15.13
CA LYS A 255 -4.37 -10.85 16.06
C LYS A 255 -4.09 -9.37 16.25
N ILE A 256 -5.09 -8.53 16.05
CA ILE A 256 -5.09 -7.12 16.45
C ILE A 256 -6.12 -6.95 17.56
N VAL A 257 -5.69 -6.45 18.71
CA VAL A 257 -6.55 -6.23 19.87
C VAL A 257 -6.70 -4.73 20.12
N LEU A 258 -7.94 -4.27 20.21
CA LEU A 258 -8.29 -2.92 20.61
C LEU A 258 -8.95 -2.98 21.98
N ASP A 259 -8.20 -2.65 23.04
CA ASP A 259 -8.64 -2.68 24.43
C ASP A 259 -8.75 -1.26 24.98
N ASN A 260 -9.98 -0.76 25.11
CA ASN A 260 -10.25 0.61 25.53
C ASN A 260 -9.55 1.66 24.66
N VAL A 261 -9.79 1.59 23.33
CA VAL A 261 -9.22 2.50 22.32
C VAL A 261 -10.30 3.44 21.80
N THR A 262 -9.97 4.73 21.75
CA THR A 262 -10.81 5.75 21.10
C THR A 262 -10.17 6.14 19.77
N VAL A 263 -10.91 6.03 18.67
CA VAL A 263 -10.49 6.51 17.35
C VAL A 263 -11.34 7.73 17.00
N LYS A 264 -10.70 8.89 16.82
CA LYS A 264 -11.41 10.14 16.48
C LYS A 264 -11.74 10.23 14.98
N GLY A 265 -10.91 9.64 14.15
CA GLY A 265 -11.12 9.53 12.71
C GLY A 265 -11.87 8.25 12.32
N ARG A 266 -11.53 7.71 11.15
CA ARG A 266 -12.12 6.50 10.59
C ARG A 266 -11.37 5.25 11.07
N PHE A 267 -12.07 4.12 11.06
CA PHE A 267 -11.47 2.81 11.28
C PHE A 267 -11.54 2.02 9.97
N LEU A 268 -10.39 1.80 9.34
CA LEU A 268 -10.26 1.13 8.05
C LEU A 268 -9.54 -0.21 8.23
N VAL A 269 -10.12 -1.29 7.72
CA VAL A 269 -9.55 -2.64 7.82
C VAL A 269 -9.39 -3.22 6.42
N TRP A 270 -8.18 -3.16 5.88
CA TRP A 270 -7.81 -3.75 4.59
C TRP A 270 -7.10 -5.10 4.74
N GLY A 271 -6.29 -5.23 5.77
CA GLY A 271 -5.55 -6.45 6.11
C GLY A 271 -6.20 -7.20 7.26
N GLY A 272 -5.85 -8.46 7.39
CA GLY A 272 -6.39 -9.34 8.41
C GLY A 272 -7.45 -10.28 7.88
N GLY A 273 -7.47 -11.53 8.38
CA GLY A 273 -8.51 -12.50 8.11
C GLY A 273 -9.82 -12.13 8.81
N THR A 274 -10.88 -12.86 8.54
CA THR A 274 -12.25 -12.61 9.05
C THR A 274 -12.39 -12.58 10.58
N LYS A 275 -11.31 -12.89 11.32
CA LYS A 275 -11.26 -12.88 12.78
C LYS A 275 -10.01 -12.19 13.34
N ALA A 276 -9.40 -11.28 12.59
CA ALA A 276 -8.13 -10.68 13.00
C ALA A 276 -8.28 -9.54 14.01
N VAL A 277 -9.41 -8.85 14.05
CA VAL A 277 -9.60 -7.68 14.92
C VAL A 277 -10.55 -8.02 16.07
N TYR A 278 -10.07 -7.80 17.30
CA TYR A 278 -10.81 -8.03 18.53
C TYR A 278 -10.97 -6.73 19.31
N CYS A 279 -12.22 -6.26 19.46
CA CYS A 279 -12.52 -5.10 20.29
C CYS A 279 -12.98 -5.59 21.68
N LYS A 280 -12.33 -5.10 22.74
CA LYS A 280 -12.66 -5.43 24.14
C LYS A 280 -13.43 -4.29 24.83
N GLN A 281 -14.10 -3.43 24.09
CA GLN A 281 -14.86 -2.31 24.68
C GLN A 281 -16.28 -2.69 25.08
N ARG A 282 -16.71 -2.16 26.22
CA ARG A 282 -18.11 -2.22 26.66
C ARG A 282 -18.97 -1.04 26.18
N HIS A 283 -18.45 0.02 25.64
CA HIS A 283 -19.22 1.16 25.11
C HIS A 283 -18.36 1.98 24.14
N ALA A 284 -18.77 2.13 22.91
CA ALA A 284 -18.90 3.37 22.14
C ALA A 284 -19.14 3.07 20.67
N ASN A 285 -19.92 3.92 20.05
CA ASN A 285 -20.40 3.87 18.69
C ASN A 285 -19.28 3.54 17.68
N ALA A 286 -19.18 2.29 17.33
CA ALA A 286 -18.40 1.87 16.18
C ALA A 286 -19.23 2.16 14.93
N GLY A 287 -18.85 3.17 14.17
CA GLY A 287 -19.23 3.24 12.77
C GLY A 287 -18.89 1.91 12.11
N GLY A 288 -19.84 1.35 11.33
CA GLY A 288 -19.82 -0.03 10.88
C GLY A 288 -18.48 -0.47 10.31
N CYS A 289 -17.98 -1.57 10.82
CA CYS A 289 -16.81 -2.28 10.33
C CYS A 289 -17.18 -2.99 9.02
N GLY A 290 -17.07 -2.30 7.89
CA GLY A 290 -17.19 -2.92 6.57
C GLY A 290 -15.82 -3.49 6.18
N CYS A 291 -15.66 -4.81 6.17
CA CYS A 291 -14.53 -5.46 5.53
C CYS A 291 -14.88 -5.66 4.04
N PRO A 292 -14.25 -4.94 3.09
CA PRO A 292 -14.52 -5.13 1.66
C PRO A 292 -13.87 -6.39 1.08
N CYS A 293 -13.14 -7.15 1.87
CA CYS A 293 -12.41 -8.37 1.43
C CYS A 293 -13.05 -9.68 1.97
N GLY A 294 -14.35 -9.70 2.20
CA GLY A 294 -15.10 -10.90 2.56
C GLY A 294 -15.28 -11.90 1.40
#